data_a7440806522933384acf3de5ee1d7a17
#
_entry.id   a7440806522933384acf3de5ee1d7a17
#
_cell.length_a   1.000
_cell.length_b   1.000
_cell.length_c   1.000
_cell.angle_alpha   90.00
_cell.angle_beta   90.00
_cell.angle_gamma   90.00
#
_symmetry.space_group_name_H-M   'P 1'
#
loop_
_entity.id
_entity.type
_entity.pdbx_description
1 polymer ?
#
loop_
_entity_poly.entity_id
_entity_poly.type
_entity_poly.pdbx_seq_one_letter_code
_entity_poly.pdbx_strand_id
1 'polypeptide(L)'
;RDRSPSRGLGDVYKRQRQMNFTERRKQVFDKMDQDSALLLFSGIELHVSADEYLPFEANRNFFYLTGLRRDHMILMMKKTAKEEKSILFIEEADLNQERWFGRKVTVSEAQEITGIDDVRFLDSFEGMVNRLMAREDIGTLYFDCYRYQVEDLPDYNMVKAEEFAKKFPGRPIKNIAPVIAALRMQKDEDEIALVRQAIKITDDALKFVMKNLKPGCTEYQAQADFEYKIFHEGADGTAFPTIAGSGANGTMLHYDTNRDVCEDETLLLMDLGAKFQGYCADITRTYPVNGKYTDRQRQVYDVVLAANRAVAKAAKPGMTLKELDDIAKDVLGEGCVKLGLIEKKEDVGTYYMHGVSHHLGIDVHDVTAAWNDKLRPGAIITDEPGLYIDEWEIGIRIEDDILITEEGCEVLSENLMRDPDQIEAFMQEKEA
;
A
#
# COMPACT_ATOMS: atom_id res chain seq x y z
N ARG A 1 -21.22 -18.40 -39.87
CA ARG A 1 -20.70 -18.90 -38.56
C ARG A 1 -20.18 -17.68 -37.80
N ASP A 2 -21.05 -17.16 -36.96
CA ASP A 2 -20.73 -16.04 -36.05
C ASP A 2 -19.64 -16.49 -35.08
N ARG A 3 -18.52 -15.79 -35.10
CA ARG A 3 -17.54 -15.81 -34.03
C ARG A 3 -17.91 -14.69 -33.05
N SER A 4 -18.54 -15.04 -31.95
CA SER A 4 -18.65 -14.14 -30.82
C SER A 4 -17.25 -13.66 -30.39
N PRO A 5 -17.01 -12.34 -30.29
CA PRO A 5 -15.76 -11.86 -29.72
C PRO A 5 -15.72 -12.24 -28.23
N SER A 6 -14.57 -12.71 -27.80
CA SER A 6 -14.28 -13.03 -26.40
C SER A 6 -14.72 -11.88 -25.48
N ARG A 7 -15.66 -12.16 -24.59
CA ARG A 7 -15.98 -11.30 -23.45
C ARG A 7 -14.80 -11.41 -22.47
N GLY A 8 -13.71 -10.72 -22.81
CA GLY A 8 -12.52 -10.64 -21.98
C GLY A 8 -12.45 -9.29 -21.30
N LEU A 9 -11.78 -9.22 -20.18
CA LEU A 9 -11.23 -8.07 -19.45
C LEU A 9 -11.84 -6.66 -19.63
N GLY A 10 -12.32 -6.29 -20.80
CA GLY A 10 -12.98 -5.00 -21.08
C GLY A 10 -14.31 -4.77 -20.35
N ASP A 11 -15.03 -5.83 -19.94
CA ASP A 11 -16.30 -5.70 -19.21
C ASP A 11 -16.09 -5.57 -17.68
N VAL A 12 -14.95 -5.99 -17.17
CA VAL A 12 -14.56 -5.77 -15.75
C VAL A 12 -14.25 -4.31 -15.51
N TYR A 13 -13.59 -3.64 -16.46
CA TYR A 13 -13.31 -2.20 -16.40
C TYR A 13 -14.56 -1.31 -16.52
N LYS A 14 -15.62 -1.76 -17.18
CA LYS A 14 -16.87 -0.97 -17.36
C LYS A 14 -17.81 -0.95 -16.17
N ARG A 15 -17.58 -1.75 -15.13
CA ARG A 15 -18.42 -1.77 -13.90
C ARG A 15 -17.75 -1.11 -12.70
N GLN A 16 -16.57 -0.52 -12.88
CA GLN A 16 -15.92 0.21 -11.80
C GLN A 16 -16.69 1.51 -11.55
N ARG A 17 -17.10 1.75 -10.30
CA ARG A 17 -17.45 3.10 -9.86
C ARG A 17 -16.29 3.99 -10.21
N GLN A 18 -16.57 5.08 -10.92
CA GLN A 18 -15.54 6.04 -11.32
C GLN A 18 -15.09 6.78 -10.06
N MET A 19 -13.85 6.54 -9.62
CA MET A 19 -13.28 7.21 -8.45
C MET A 19 -13.42 8.73 -8.58
N ASN A 20 -13.73 9.41 -7.50
CA ASN A 20 -14.05 10.84 -7.55
C ASN A 20 -12.77 11.71 -7.45
N PHE A 21 -11.87 11.59 -8.43
CA PHE A 21 -10.65 12.40 -8.50
C PHE A 21 -10.92 13.92 -8.52
N THR A 22 -12.07 14.33 -9.02
CA THR A 22 -12.47 15.74 -9.05
C THR A 22 -12.69 16.28 -7.63
N GLU A 23 -13.35 15.53 -6.75
CA GLU A 23 -13.54 15.94 -5.36
C GLU A 23 -12.21 16.00 -4.60
N ARG A 24 -11.31 15.03 -4.82
CA ARG A 24 -9.95 15.04 -4.22
C ARG A 24 -9.17 16.29 -4.61
N ARG A 25 -9.19 16.67 -5.88
CA ARG A 25 -8.54 17.91 -6.34
C ARG A 25 -9.20 19.16 -5.74
N LYS A 26 -10.52 19.17 -5.60
CA LYS A 26 -11.24 20.26 -4.93
C LYS A 26 -10.79 20.43 -3.48
N GLN A 27 -10.67 19.33 -2.73
CA GLN A 27 -10.18 19.37 -1.35
C GLN A 27 -8.73 19.90 -1.27
N VAL A 28 -7.88 19.59 -2.27
CA VAL A 28 -6.55 20.19 -2.38
C VAL A 28 -6.63 21.69 -2.67
N PHE A 29 -7.50 22.13 -3.60
CA PHE A 29 -7.71 23.56 -3.86
C PHE A 29 -8.13 24.32 -2.59
N ASP A 30 -8.99 23.76 -1.76
CA ASP A 30 -9.43 24.38 -0.51
C ASP A 30 -8.29 24.68 0.45
N LYS A 31 -7.18 23.93 0.36
CA LYS A 31 -5.99 24.06 1.20
C LYS A 31 -4.85 24.88 0.56
N MET A 32 -4.92 25.12 -0.76
CA MET A 32 -3.93 25.96 -1.45
C MET A 32 -4.17 27.42 -1.16
N ASP A 33 -3.08 28.20 -1.12
CA ASP A 33 -3.15 29.65 -1.04
C ASP A 33 -3.88 30.26 -2.25
N GLN A 34 -4.42 31.45 -2.07
CA GLN A 34 -4.87 32.28 -3.18
C GLN A 34 -3.67 32.68 -4.06
N ASP A 35 -3.90 32.78 -5.36
CA ASP A 35 -2.88 33.12 -6.37
C ASP A 35 -1.67 32.18 -6.31
N SER A 36 -1.95 30.88 -6.35
CA SER A 36 -0.97 29.79 -6.32
C SER A 36 -1.19 28.76 -7.43
N ALA A 37 -0.16 27.95 -7.68
CA ALA A 37 -0.25 26.81 -8.58
C ALA A 37 0.50 25.61 -8.01
N LEU A 38 -0.09 24.41 -8.11
CA LEU A 38 0.56 23.12 -7.88
C LEU A 38 1.04 22.58 -9.22
N LEU A 39 2.29 22.14 -9.26
CA LEU A 39 2.87 21.36 -10.34
C LEU A 39 3.25 19.98 -9.80
N LEU A 40 2.58 18.96 -10.27
CA LEU A 40 2.76 17.59 -9.82
C LEU A 40 3.08 16.68 -10.99
N PHE A 41 4.23 16.03 -10.94
CA PHE A 41 4.77 15.19 -11.99
C PHE A 41 4.52 13.72 -11.68
N SER A 42 4.10 12.94 -12.67
CA SER A 42 3.93 11.49 -12.49
C SER A 42 5.27 10.78 -12.27
N GLY A 43 6.36 11.33 -12.74
CA GLY A 43 7.69 10.73 -12.72
C GLY A 43 8.19 10.31 -14.09
N ILE A 44 9.33 9.67 -14.11
CA ILE A 44 9.99 9.13 -15.29
C ILE A 44 10.40 7.69 -15.04
N GLU A 45 10.48 6.87 -16.07
CA GLU A 45 11.07 5.54 -15.99
C GLU A 45 12.55 5.62 -15.62
N LEU A 46 12.99 4.73 -14.72
CA LEU A 46 14.39 4.64 -14.31
C LEU A 46 15.13 3.63 -15.17
N HIS A 47 16.08 4.13 -15.95
CA HIS A 47 16.91 3.33 -16.82
C HIS A 47 17.89 2.46 -16.03
N VAL A 48 17.96 1.18 -16.37
CA VAL A 48 18.85 0.20 -15.77
C VAL A 48 20.06 -0.06 -16.65
N SER A 49 19.83 -0.51 -17.89
CA SER A 49 20.87 -0.92 -18.81
C SER A 49 20.33 -1.00 -20.25
N ALA A 50 21.06 -0.49 -21.22
CA ALA A 50 20.70 -0.50 -22.64
C ALA A 50 19.26 -0.01 -22.91
N ASP A 51 18.33 -0.89 -23.20
CA ASP A 51 16.90 -0.63 -23.41
C ASP A 51 16.02 -1.18 -22.27
N GLU A 52 16.60 -1.46 -21.10
CA GLU A 52 15.94 -1.99 -19.93
C GLU A 52 15.63 -0.89 -18.91
N TYR A 53 14.41 -0.87 -18.41
CA TYR A 53 13.93 0.05 -17.38
C TYR A 53 13.38 -0.72 -16.20
N LEU A 54 13.44 -0.13 -15.00
CA LEU A 54 12.67 -0.64 -13.86
C LEU A 54 11.18 -0.49 -14.13
N PRO A 55 10.34 -1.39 -13.59
CA PRO A 55 8.90 -1.23 -13.64
C PRO A 55 8.50 0.16 -13.14
N PHE A 56 7.73 0.88 -13.96
CA PHE A 56 7.33 2.25 -13.62
C PHE A 56 6.23 2.27 -12.57
N GLU A 57 6.46 3.05 -11.55
CA GLU A 57 5.47 3.40 -10.53
C GLU A 57 5.28 4.92 -10.50
N ALA A 58 4.06 5.38 -10.78
CA ALA A 58 3.76 6.80 -10.75
C ALA A 58 3.90 7.36 -9.34
N ASN A 59 4.28 8.64 -9.23
CA ASN A 59 4.22 9.35 -7.96
C ASN A 59 2.84 9.13 -7.33
N ARG A 60 2.81 8.72 -6.07
CA ARG A 60 1.58 8.29 -5.38
C ARG A 60 0.54 9.39 -5.27
N ASN A 61 0.98 10.63 -5.06
CA ASN A 61 0.09 11.78 -4.97
C ASN A 61 -0.45 12.21 -6.35
N PHE A 62 0.34 12.03 -7.42
CA PHE A 62 -0.15 12.19 -8.80
C PHE A 62 -1.24 11.16 -9.11
N PHE A 63 -0.99 9.87 -8.80
CA PHE A 63 -1.99 8.82 -8.95
C PHE A 63 -3.26 9.12 -8.14
N TYR A 64 -3.11 9.51 -6.87
CA TYR A 64 -4.23 9.83 -5.98
C TYR A 64 -5.16 10.93 -6.53
N LEU A 65 -4.58 11.92 -7.23
CA LEU A 65 -5.32 13.05 -7.78
C LEU A 65 -5.82 12.85 -9.22
N THR A 66 -5.31 11.84 -9.94
CA THR A 66 -5.60 11.65 -11.38
C THR A 66 -6.10 10.26 -11.76
N GLY A 67 -5.76 9.22 -11.01
CA GLY A 67 -5.98 7.82 -11.37
C GLY A 67 -5.04 7.29 -12.46
N LEU A 68 -4.11 8.08 -12.95
CA LEU A 68 -3.20 7.71 -14.03
C LEU A 68 -1.90 7.14 -13.47
N ARG A 69 -1.43 6.03 -14.07
CA ARG A 69 -0.21 5.31 -13.69
C ARG A 69 0.77 5.22 -14.87
N ARG A 70 1.00 6.35 -15.53
CA ARG A 70 1.93 6.48 -16.66
C ARG A 70 2.99 7.53 -16.37
N ASP A 71 4.17 7.33 -16.93
CA ASP A 71 5.28 8.27 -16.90
C ASP A 71 5.01 9.53 -17.74
N HIS A 72 5.89 10.51 -17.61
CA HIS A 72 5.89 11.74 -18.41
C HIS A 72 4.54 12.50 -18.46
N MET A 73 3.81 12.53 -17.32
CA MET A 73 2.59 13.32 -17.20
C MET A 73 2.75 14.42 -16.14
N ILE A 74 2.04 15.53 -16.32
CA ILE A 74 2.07 16.66 -15.37
C ILE A 74 0.66 17.10 -15.08
N LEU A 75 0.28 17.14 -13.80
CA LEU A 75 -0.92 17.80 -13.31
C LEU A 75 -0.55 19.23 -12.86
N MET A 76 -1.17 20.23 -13.48
CA MET A 76 -1.13 21.61 -13.04
C MET A 76 -2.48 21.97 -12.41
N MET A 77 -2.49 22.40 -11.17
CA MET A 77 -3.67 22.94 -10.52
C MET A 77 -3.43 24.41 -10.20
N LYS A 78 -4.26 25.29 -10.73
CA LYS A 78 -4.13 26.74 -10.60
C LYS A 78 -5.31 27.32 -9.80
N LYS A 79 -5.01 28.09 -8.77
CA LYS A 79 -5.99 28.81 -7.93
C LYS A 79 -5.74 30.31 -8.02
N THR A 80 -6.68 31.04 -8.57
CA THR A 80 -6.67 32.51 -8.68
C THR A 80 -7.97 33.10 -8.18
N ALA A 81 -8.06 34.41 -8.03
CA ALA A 81 -9.31 35.08 -7.69
C ALA A 81 -10.44 34.89 -8.72
N LYS A 82 -10.11 34.43 -9.93
CA LYS A 82 -11.06 34.26 -11.04
C LYS A 82 -11.49 32.81 -11.23
N GLU A 83 -10.61 31.84 -10.96
CA GLU A 83 -10.87 30.44 -11.25
C GLU A 83 -9.98 29.51 -10.43
N GLU A 84 -10.51 28.31 -10.18
CA GLU A 84 -9.78 27.10 -9.80
C GLU A 84 -9.78 26.19 -11.02
N LYS A 85 -8.60 25.80 -11.51
CA LYS A 85 -8.50 25.04 -12.74
C LYS A 85 -7.44 23.96 -12.66
N SER A 86 -7.81 22.75 -13.05
CA SER A 86 -6.89 21.63 -13.28
C SER A 86 -6.60 21.49 -14.77
N ILE A 87 -5.34 21.28 -15.13
CA ILE A 87 -4.85 21.05 -16.49
C ILE A 87 -3.94 19.83 -16.43
N LEU A 88 -4.16 18.87 -17.28
CA LEU A 88 -3.32 17.70 -17.39
C LEU A 88 -2.50 17.79 -18.70
N PHE A 89 -1.18 17.54 -18.57
CA PHE A 89 -0.29 17.43 -19.73
C PHE A 89 0.12 15.98 -19.91
N ILE A 90 -0.03 15.48 -21.12
CA ILE A 90 0.30 14.12 -21.54
C ILE A 90 1.21 14.14 -22.77
N GLU A 91 1.88 13.03 -23.05
CA GLU A 91 2.64 12.88 -24.29
C GLU A 91 1.70 12.77 -25.49
N GLU A 92 2.11 13.36 -26.62
CA GLU A 92 1.45 13.12 -27.90
C GLU A 92 1.79 11.72 -28.41
N ALA A 93 0.79 11.00 -28.92
CA ALA A 93 1.01 9.67 -29.47
C ALA A 93 1.86 9.71 -30.74
N ASP A 94 2.96 8.96 -30.78
CA ASP A 94 3.79 8.71 -31.97
C ASP A 94 3.67 7.22 -32.32
N LEU A 95 3.11 6.92 -33.48
CA LEU A 95 2.88 5.55 -33.95
C LEU A 95 4.16 4.68 -33.99
N ASN A 96 5.33 5.29 -34.19
CA ASN A 96 6.59 4.55 -34.19
C ASN A 96 7.02 4.20 -32.75
N GLN A 97 6.89 5.14 -31.83
CA GLN A 97 7.15 4.89 -30.40
C GLN A 97 6.14 3.89 -29.82
N GLU A 98 4.85 3.99 -30.16
CA GLU A 98 3.82 3.06 -29.70
C GLU A 98 4.07 1.60 -30.15
N ARG A 99 4.76 1.40 -31.26
CA ARG A 99 5.17 0.05 -31.70
C ARG A 99 6.24 -0.57 -30.80
N TRP A 100 7.04 0.24 -30.13
CA TRP A 100 8.11 -0.22 -29.23
C TRP A 100 7.67 -0.29 -27.77
N PHE A 101 6.96 0.72 -27.31
CA PHE A 101 6.69 0.93 -25.87
C PHE A 101 5.21 0.80 -25.50
N GLY A 102 4.36 0.41 -26.46
CA GLY A 102 2.93 0.32 -26.23
C GLY A 102 2.19 1.65 -26.40
N ARG A 103 0.87 1.56 -26.39
CA ARG A 103 -0.04 2.68 -26.66
C ARG A 103 0.02 3.75 -25.59
N LYS A 104 0.09 5.01 -25.97
CA LYS A 104 -0.03 6.16 -25.06
C LYS A 104 -1.51 6.42 -24.71
N VAL A 105 -1.74 7.08 -23.57
CA VAL A 105 -3.06 7.51 -23.14
C VAL A 105 -3.54 8.64 -24.07
N THR A 106 -4.74 8.50 -24.62
CA THR A 106 -5.35 9.55 -25.46
C THR A 106 -5.98 10.66 -24.61
N VAL A 107 -6.21 11.83 -25.22
CA VAL A 107 -6.90 12.95 -24.58
C VAL A 107 -8.26 12.52 -24.00
N SER A 108 -9.06 11.79 -24.79
CA SER A 108 -10.40 11.34 -24.36
C SER A 108 -10.34 10.34 -23.19
N GLU A 109 -9.39 9.41 -23.20
CA GLU A 109 -9.19 8.49 -22.07
C GLU A 109 -8.73 9.23 -20.82
N ALA A 110 -7.79 10.16 -20.96
CA ALA A 110 -7.34 10.98 -19.83
C ALA A 110 -8.49 11.79 -19.24
N GLN A 111 -9.36 12.39 -20.07
CA GLN A 111 -10.56 13.10 -19.62
C GLN A 111 -11.53 12.17 -18.89
N GLU A 112 -11.80 10.98 -19.45
CA GLU A 112 -12.71 9.99 -18.87
C GLU A 112 -12.21 9.50 -17.50
N ILE A 113 -10.91 9.18 -17.40
CA ILE A 113 -10.32 8.67 -16.15
C ILE A 113 -10.27 9.76 -15.08
N THR A 114 -9.76 10.94 -15.42
CA THR A 114 -9.41 11.97 -14.44
C THR A 114 -10.55 12.93 -14.12
N GLY A 115 -11.53 13.07 -15.03
CA GLY A 115 -12.54 14.13 -14.98
C GLY A 115 -11.95 15.53 -15.20
N ILE A 116 -10.77 15.66 -15.85
CA ILE A 116 -10.16 16.92 -16.22
C ILE A 116 -10.47 17.23 -17.67
N ASP A 117 -11.22 18.31 -17.94
CA ASP A 117 -11.59 18.71 -19.31
C ASP A 117 -10.40 19.27 -20.10
N ASP A 118 -9.49 20.02 -19.44
CA ASP A 118 -8.34 20.66 -20.11
C ASP A 118 -7.14 19.72 -20.10
N VAL A 119 -7.08 18.83 -21.11
CA VAL A 119 -5.95 17.93 -21.35
C VAL A 119 -5.16 18.45 -22.56
N ARG A 120 -3.85 18.58 -22.39
CA ARG A 120 -2.92 19.14 -23.40
C ARG A 120 -1.71 18.24 -23.60
N PHE A 121 -0.99 18.50 -24.69
CA PHE A 121 0.30 17.84 -24.90
C PHE A 121 1.44 18.56 -24.17
N LEU A 122 2.47 17.80 -23.80
CA LEU A 122 3.62 18.27 -23.02
C LEU A 122 4.39 19.43 -23.68
N ASP A 123 4.40 19.51 -25.01
CA ASP A 123 5.04 20.60 -25.75
C ASP A 123 4.49 21.98 -25.40
N SER A 124 3.23 22.04 -24.97
CA SER A 124 2.57 23.27 -24.53
C SER A 124 2.88 23.68 -23.08
N PHE A 125 3.52 22.80 -22.28
CA PHE A 125 3.73 23.01 -20.85
C PHE A 125 4.58 24.23 -20.53
N GLU A 126 5.74 24.37 -21.19
CA GLU A 126 6.63 25.53 -20.95
C GLU A 126 5.95 26.87 -21.29
N GLY A 127 5.20 26.90 -22.38
CA GLY A 127 4.41 28.07 -22.76
C GLY A 127 3.34 28.43 -21.72
N MET A 128 2.74 27.41 -21.10
CA MET A 128 1.77 27.61 -20.04
C MET A 128 2.44 28.11 -18.75
N VAL A 129 3.60 27.55 -18.36
CA VAL A 129 4.39 28.02 -17.21
C VAL A 129 4.80 29.49 -17.41
N ASN A 130 5.29 29.86 -18.59
CA ASN A 130 5.65 31.25 -18.92
C ASN A 130 4.46 32.18 -18.77
N ARG A 131 3.27 31.79 -19.23
CA ARG A 131 2.04 32.57 -19.05
C ARG A 131 1.67 32.72 -17.58
N LEU A 132 1.72 31.61 -16.82
CA LEU A 132 1.44 31.56 -15.40
C LEU A 132 2.33 32.53 -14.60
N MET A 133 3.64 32.51 -14.87
CA MET A 133 4.62 33.32 -14.17
C MET A 133 4.60 34.79 -14.57
N ALA A 134 4.36 35.09 -15.85
CA ALA A 134 4.50 36.42 -16.39
C ALA A 134 3.21 37.24 -16.45
N ARG A 135 2.03 36.58 -16.47
CA ARG A 135 0.75 37.24 -16.75
C ARG A 135 -0.36 36.98 -15.74
N GLU A 136 -0.28 35.92 -14.96
CA GLU A 136 -1.35 35.51 -14.07
C GLU A 136 -1.07 35.79 -12.57
N ASP A 137 0.03 36.49 -12.29
CA ASP A 137 0.41 36.95 -10.94
C ASP A 137 0.43 35.86 -9.87
N ILE A 138 0.84 34.64 -10.25
CA ILE A 138 0.96 33.54 -9.30
C ILE A 138 2.07 33.84 -8.30
N GLY A 139 1.69 33.94 -7.02
CA GLY A 139 2.58 34.27 -5.91
C GLY A 139 3.35 33.08 -5.36
N THR A 140 2.74 31.89 -5.32
CA THR A 140 3.29 30.69 -4.69
C THR A 140 3.20 29.48 -5.62
N LEU A 141 4.25 28.67 -5.65
CA LEU A 141 4.26 27.37 -6.31
C LEU A 141 4.22 26.26 -5.26
N TYR A 142 3.44 25.22 -5.54
CA TYR A 142 3.42 24.00 -4.77
C TYR A 142 4.04 22.86 -5.57
N PHE A 143 4.81 22.02 -4.88
CA PHE A 143 5.33 20.75 -5.37
C PHE A 143 5.13 19.66 -4.32
N ASP A 144 5.15 18.41 -4.74
CA ASP A 144 5.27 17.27 -3.84
C ASP A 144 6.74 17.11 -3.44
N CYS A 145 7.05 17.50 -2.23
CA CYS A 145 8.40 17.39 -1.66
C CYS A 145 8.40 16.40 -0.49
N TYR A 146 7.75 15.24 -0.67
CA TYR A 146 7.78 14.18 0.33
C TYR A 146 9.18 13.57 0.44
N ARG A 147 9.62 13.36 1.67
CA ARG A 147 10.87 12.66 1.99
C ARG A 147 10.66 11.86 3.28
N TYR A 148 10.95 10.57 3.24
CA TYR A 148 10.81 9.71 4.41
C TYR A 148 12.03 9.81 5.33
N GLN A 149 13.24 9.71 4.77
CA GLN A 149 14.50 9.85 5.51
C GLN A 149 15.36 10.99 4.94
N VAL A 150 16.20 11.57 5.77
CA VAL A 150 17.08 12.67 5.36
C VAL A 150 18.04 12.26 4.23
N GLU A 151 18.51 11.01 4.27
CA GLU A 151 19.45 10.44 3.30
C GLU A 151 18.81 9.97 2.00
N ASP A 152 17.47 9.97 1.89
CA ASP A 152 16.80 9.56 0.66
C ASP A 152 17.21 10.44 -0.51
N LEU A 153 17.39 9.83 -1.67
CA LEU A 153 17.59 10.57 -2.90
C LEU A 153 16.34 11.41 -3.21
N PRO A 154 16.50 12.63 -3.75
CA PRO A 154 15.36 13.45 -4.15
C PRO A 154 14.60 12.72 -5.27
N ASP A 155 13.29 12.63 -5.12
CA ASP A 155 12.42 12.13 -6.19
C ASP A 155 12.31 13.14 -7.34
N TYR A 156 11.62 12.75 -8.42
CA TYR A 156 11.51 13.60 -9.61
C TYR A 156 10.79 14.93 -9.31
N ASN A 157 9.78 14.95 -8.44
CA ASN A 157 9.08 16.18 -8.05
C ASN A 157 9.99 17.12 -7.26
N MET A 158 10.83 16.60 -6.37
CA MET A 158 11.82 17.40 -5.62
C MET A 158 12.87 18.00 -6.55
N VAL A 159 13.38 17.21 -7.51
CA VAL A 159 14.31 17.71 -8.55
C VAL A 159 13.66 18.86 -9.34
N LYS A 160 12.39 18.70 -9.74
CA LYS A 160 11.64 19.77 -10.43
C LYS A 160 11.41 20.99 -9.55
N ALA A 161 11.10 20.82 -8.26
CA ALA A 161 10.99 21.92 -7.33
C ALA A 161 12.28 22.76 -7.25
N GLU A 162 13.44 22.11 -7.17
CA GLU A 162 14.75 22.79 -7.19
C GLU A 162 15.02 23.53 -8.51
N GLU A 163 14.70 22.90 -9.65
CA GLU A 163 14.82 23.56 -10.95
C GLU A 163 13.98 24.84 -11.04
N PHE A 164 12.73 24.78 -10.56
CA PHE A 164 11.81 25.91 -10.56
C PHE A 164 12.27 27.00 -9.58
N ALA A 165 12.78 26.64 -8.41
CA ALA A 165 13.36 27.60 -7.46
C ALA A 165 14.52 28.40 -8.10
N LYS A 166 15.36 27.74 -8.87
CA LYS A 166 16.47 28.38 -9.60
C LYS A 166 15.98 29.27 -10.76
N LYS A 167 14.95 28.83 -11.49
CA LYS A 167 14.37 29.59 -12.63
C LYS A 167 13.54 30.79 -12.17
N PHE A 168 12.88 30.70 -11.01
CA PHE A 168 11.97 31.72 -10.47
C PHE A 168 12.31 32.08 -9.02
N PRO A 169 13.50 32.65 -8.74
CA PRO A 169 14.01 32.84 -7.38
C PRO A 169 13.17 33.79 -6.50
N GLY A 170 12.28 34.58 -7.09
CA GLY A 170 11.34 35.45 -6.38
C GLY A 170 10.00 34.79 -6.02
N ARG A 171 9.80 33.51 -6.31
CA ARG A 171 8.57 32.78 -6.02
C ARG A 171 8.81 31.74 -4.94
N PRO A 172 8.12 31.82 -3.79
CA PRO A 172 8.19 30.79 -2.77
C PRO A 172 7.67 29.45 -3.27
N ILE A 173 8.36 28.37 -2.90
CA ILE A 173 7.92 26.98 -3.11
C ILE A 173 7.43 26.43 -1.78
N LYS A 174 6.24 25.82 -1.79
CA LYS A 174 5.63 25.13 -0.67
C LYS A 174 5.47 23.64 -0.97
N ASN A 175 5.54 22.83 0.08
CA ASN A 175 5.32 21.41 0.01
C ASN A 175 3.82 21.10 0.13
N ILE A 176 3.24 20.41 -0.87
CA ILE A 176 1.84 19.98 -0.83
C ILE A 176 1.65 18.61 -0.16
N ALA A 177 2.69 17.80 -0.01
CA ALA A 177 2.61 16.44 0.50
C ALA A 177 1.82 16.30 1.81
N PRO A 178 2.01 17.15 2.85
CA PRO A 178 1.23 17.01 4.08
C PRO A 178 -0.27 17.22 3.89
N VAL A 179 -0.66 18.07 2.93
CA VAL A 179 -2.08 18.29 2.60
C VAL A 179 -2.68 17.03 1.98
N ILE A 180 -1.98 16.44 1.01
CA ILE A 180 -2.46 15.22 0.33
C ILE A 180 -2.40 14.03 1.29
N ALA A 181 -1.37 13.91 2.14
CA ALA A 181 -1.28 12.90 3.17
C ALA A 181 -2.50 12.90 4.09
N ALA A 182 -2.94 14.08 4.56
CA ALA A 182 -4.13 14.22 5.40
C ALA A 182 -5.41 13.72 4.71
N LEU A 183 -5.51 13.86 3.39
CA LEU A 183 -6.63 13.32 2.60
C LEU A 183 -6.51 11.79 2.44
N ARG A 184 -5.32 11.28 2.12
CA ARG A 184 -5.06 9.84 1.96
C ARG A 184 -5.29 9.05 3.24
N MET A 185 -5.14 9.65 4.42
CA MET A 185 -5.41 8.99 5.70
C MET A 185 -6.88 8.55 5.85
N GLN A 186 -7.82 9.18 5.14
CA GLN A 186 -9.24 8.82 5.17
C GLN A 186 -9.66 8.32 3.78
N LYS A 187 -9.86 7.02 3.65
CA LYS A 187 -10.26 6.36 2.40
C LYS A 187 -11.74 6.58 2.13
N ASP A 188 -12.06 6.90 0.88
CA ASP A 188 -13.44 6.90 0.42
C ASP A 188 -13.93 5.45 0.12
N GLU A 189 -15.23 5.31 -0.16
CA GLU A 189 -15.86 4.00 -0.41
C GLU A 189 -15.25 3.26 -1.61
N ASP A 190 -14.76 4.00 -2.61
CA ASP A 190 -14.15 3.39 -3.79
C ASP A 190 -12.73 2.88 -3.47
N GLU A 191 -11.96 3.62 -2.66
CA GLU A 191 -10.65 3.18 -2.14
C GLU A 191 -10.79 1.94 -1.26
N ILE A 192 -11.75 1.95 -0.32
CA ILE A 192 -12.05 0.81 0.56
C ILE A 192 -12.41 -0.42 -0.27
N ALA A 193 -13.19 -0.27 -1.33
CA ALA A 193 -13.54 -1.39 -2.22
C ALA A 193 -12.32 -2.00 -2.92
N LEU A 194 -11.32 -1.19 -3.30
CA LEU A 194 -10.08 -1.67 -3.91
C LEU A 194 -9.20 -2.41 -2.91
N VAL A 195 -9.07 -1.90 -1.68
CA VAL A 195 -8.36 -2.60 -0.60
C VAL A 195 -9.03 -3.95 -0.29
N ARG A 196 -10.37 -4.00 -0.19
CA ARG A 196 -11.11 -5.26 -0.01
C ARG A 196 -10.84 -6.27 -1.13
N GLN A 197 -10.70 -5.79 -2.37
CA GLN A 197 -10.39 -6.67 -3.50
C GLN A 197 -8.93 -7.19 -3.41
N ALA A 198 -7.98 -6.34 -3.02
CA ALA A 198 -6.60 -6.74 -2.76
C ALA A 198 -6.52 -7.81 -1.65
N ILE A 199 -7.23 -7.60 -0.54
CA ILE A 199 -7.35 -8.56 0.57
C ILE A 199 -7.95 -9.89 0.09
N LYS A 200 -9.03 -9.83 -0.72
CA LYS A 200 -9.64 -11.04 -1.27
C LYS A 200 -8.68 -11.85 -2.13
N ILE A 201 -7.92 -11.18 -3.00
CA ILE A 201 -6.89 -11.83 -3.84
C ILE A 201 -5.81 -12.46 -2.96
N THR A 202 -5.39 -11.77 -1.88
CA THR A 202 -4.42 -12.28 -0.90
C THR A 202 -4.95 -13.52 -0.18
N ASP A 203 -6.22 -13.53 0.25
CA ASP A 203 -6.87 -14.68 0.88
C ASP A 203 -6.89 -15.92 -0.04
N ASP A 204 -7.33 -15.73 -1.30
CA ASP A 204 -7.38 -16.81 -2.27
C ASP A 204 -5.96 -17.37 -2.55
N ALA A 205 -4.93 -16.51 -2.53
CA ALA A 205 -3.54 -16.92 -2.71
C ALA A 205 -2.97 -17.64 -1.47
N LEU A 206 -3.26 -17.17 -0.27
CA LEU A 206 -2.86 -17.87 0.96
C LEU A 206 -3.48 -19.26 1.07
N LYS A 207 -4.75 -19.42 0.70
CA LYS A 207 -5.39 -20.75 0.64
C LYS A 207 -4.68 -21.69 -0.34
N PHE A 208 -4.21 -21.16 -1.47
CA PHE A 208 -3.43 -21.93 -2.42
C PHE A 208 -2.07 -22.35 -1.84
N VAL A 209 -1.36 -21.43 -1.17
CA VAL A 209 -0.10 -21.75 -0.48
C VAL A 209 -0.31 -22.83 0.60
N MET A 210 -1.33 -22.68 1.45
CA MET A 210 -1.64 -23.66 2.52
C MET A 210 -1.86 -25.08 1.99
N LYS A 211 -2.46 -25.25 0.80
CA LYS A 211 -2.67 -26.56 0.17
C LYS A 211 -1.39 -27.18 -0.37
N ASN A 212 -0.41 -26.36 -0.75
CA ASN A 212 0.88 -26.81 -1.30
C ASN A 212 1.99 -26.95 -0.25
N LEU A 213 1.84 -26.28 0.90
CA LEU A 213 2.83 -26.27 1.97
C LEU A 213 3.00 -27.67 2.58
N LYS A 214 4.26 -28.13 2.65
CA LYS A 214 4.63 -29.43 3.22
C LYS A 214 6.11 -29.46 3.59
N PRO A 215 6.53 -30.33 4.51
CA PRO A 215 7.94 -30.53 4.81
C PRO A 215 8.77 -30.83 3.56
N GLY A 216 9.92 -30.17 3.46
CA GLY A 216 10.84 -30.29 2.33
C GLY A 216 10.58 -29.33 1.16
N CYS A 217 9.50 -28.53 1.18
CA CYS A 217 9.39 -27.38 0.28
C CYS A 217 10.36 -26.28 0.72
N THR A 218 10.60 -25.28 -0.12
CA THR A 218 11.44 -24.13 0.20
C THR A 218 10.59 -22.88 0.37
N GLU A 219 11.11 -21.92 1.13
CA GLU A 219 10.46 -20.61 1.36
C GLU A 219 10.11 -19.92 0.03
N TYR A 220 11.04 -19.95 -0.95
CA TYR A 220 10.78 -19.36 -2.28
C TYR A 220 9.72 -20.12 -3.10
N GLN A 221 9.47 -21.41 -2.82
CA GLN A 221 8.35 -22.12 -3.44
C GLN A 221 7.02 -21.62 -2.89
N ALA A 222 6.93 -21.40 -1.56
CA ALA A 222 5.75 -20.80 -0.96
C ALA A 222 5.54 -19.35 -1.47
N GLN A 223 6.60 -18.55 -1.60
CA GLN A 223 6.57 -17.25 -2.24
C GLN A 223 6.06 -17.34 -3.69
N ALA A 224 6.62 -18.26 -4.49
CA ALA A 224 6.24 -18.43 -5.89
C ALA A 224 4.76 -18.86 -6.05
N ASP A 225 4.27 -19.71 -5.17
CA ASP A 225 2.86 -20.12 -5.15
C ASP A 225 1.93 -18.92 -4.87
N PHE A 226 2.30 -18.05 -3.91
CA PHE A 226 1.57 -16.82 -3.62
C PHE A 226 1.58 -15.88 -4.83
N GLU A 227 2.76 -15.55 -5.35
CA GLU A 227 2.92 -14.61 -6.46
C GLU A 227 2.23 -15.12 -7.73
N TYR A 228 2.37 -16.41 -8.06
CA TYR A 228 1.63 -17.04 -9.16
C TYR A 228 0.12 -16.80 -9.01
N LYS A 229 -0.41 -17.05 -7.82
CA LYS A 229 -1.85 -16.99 -7.59
C LYS A 229 -2.39 -15.58 -7.65
N ILE A 230 -1.72 -14.58 -7.06
CA ILE A 230 -2.18 -13.19 -7.13
C ILE A 230 -2.18 -12.65 -8.57
N PHE A 231 -1.16 -12.97 -9.37
CA PHE A 231 -1.14 -12.58 -10.79
C PHE A 231 -2.26 -13.26 -11.58
N HIS A 232 -2.54 -14.53 -11.28
CA HIS A 232 -3.63 -15.27 -11.93
C HIS A 232 -5.01 -14.67 -11.61
N GLU A 233 -5.19 -14.08 -10.43
CA GLU A 233 -6.42 -13.39 -10.01
C GLU A 233 -6.47 -11.92 -10.45
N GLY A 234 -5.47 -11.44 -11.15
CA GLY A 234 -5.45 -10.11 -11.78
C GLY A 234 -4.94 -8.98 -10.91
N ALA A 235 -4.11 -9.28 -9.90
CA ALA A 235 -3.38 -8.25 -9.17
C ALA A 235 -2.37 -7.51 -10.06
N ASP A 236 -2.05 -6.27 -9.72
CA ASP A 236 -0.96 -5.50 -10.35
C ASP A 236 0.42 -6.11 -10.02
N GLY A 237 0.53 -6.79 -8.88
CA GLY A 237 1.73 -7.41 -8.34
C GLY A 237 1.61 -7.62 -6.84
N THR A 238 2.75 -7.87 -6.18
CA THR A 238 2.88 -7.83 -4.73
C THR A 238 2.84 -6.38 -4.25
N ALA A 239 2.26 -6.16 -3.07
CA ALA A 239 2.24 -4.84 -2.42
C ALA A 239 3.65 -4.43 -1.96
N PHE A 240 4.43 -5.42 -1.53
CA PHE A 240 5.83 -5.32 -1.08
C PHE A 240 6.55 -6.66 -1.32
N PRO A 241 7.89 -6.74 -1.17
CA PRO A 241 8.61 -7.99 -1.26
C PRO A 241 8.08 -9.01 -0.25
N THR A 242 7.66 -10.19 -0.72
CA THR A 242 7.09 -11.25 0.13
C THR A 242 8.11 -11.71 1.17
N ILE A 243 7.72 -11.75 2.43
CA ILE A 243 8.47 -12.36 3.52
C ILE A 243 7.92 -13.79 3.72
N ALA A 244 8.80 -14.78 3.65
CA ALA A 244 8.47 -16.19 3.89
C ALA A 244 9.58 -16.82 4.73
N GLY A 245 9.48 -16.68 6.06
CA GLY A 245 10.50 -17.16 7.00
C GLY A 245 10.09 -18.45 7.71
N SER A 246 10.85 -19.54 7.51
CA SER A 246 10.63 -20.84 8.15
C SER A 246 11.53 -21.03 9.36
N GLY A 247 10.99 -21.62 10.44
CA GLY A 247 11.73 -21.89 11.68
C GLY A 247 12.41 -20.63 12.24
N ALA A 248 13.73 -20.64 12.43
CA ALA A 248 14.51 -19.51 12.92
C ALA A 248 14.39 -18.25 12.04
N ASN A 249 14.20 -18.38 10.71
CA ASN A 249 14.03 -17.24 9.83
C ASN A 249 12.73 -16.46 10.14
N GLY A 250 11.72 -17.10 10.68
CA GLY A 250 10.48 -16.46 11.12
C GLY A 250 10.64 -15.51 12.31
N THR A 251 11.81 -15.52 13.00
CA THR A 251 12.10 -14.55 14.08
C THR A 251 12.71 -13.25 13.56
N MET A 252 13.07 -13.17 12.28
CA MET A 252 13.59 -11.95 11.64
C MET A 252 12.44 -11.17 11.01
N LEU A 253 12.24 -9.91 11.44
CA LEU A 253 11.07 -9.10 11.09
C LEU A 253 10.90 -8.87 9.57
N HIS A 254 11.97 -8.52 8.86
CA HIS A 254 11.99 -8.25 7.43
C HIS A 254 12.90 -9.25 6.69
N TYR A 255 12.64 -10.55 6.88
CA TYR A 255 13.37 -11.61 6.20
C TYR A 255 12.87 -11.75 4.76
N ASP A 256 13.66 -11.30 3.79
CA ASP A 256 13.33 -11.29 2.36
C ASP A 256 14.15 -12.25 1.49
N THR A 257 15.08 -12.97 2.10
CA THR A 257 15.96 -13.91 1.39
C THR A 257 15.20 -15.12 0.86
N ASN A 258 14.28 -15.67 1.64
CA ASN A 258 13.34 -16.76 1.29
C ASN A 258 14.04 -17.97 0.62
N ARG A 259 15.14 -18.50 1.20
CA ARG A 259 15.94 -19.53 0.53
C ARG A 259 15.98 -20.89 1.21
N ASP A 260 15.59 -20.95 2.47
CA ASP A 260 15.75 -22.15 3.27
C ASP A 260 14.65 -23.19 3.00
N VAL A 261 14.93 -24.42 3.44
CA VAL A 261 13.98 -25.52 3.39
C VAL A 261 13.04 -25.43 4.59
N CYS A 262 11.76 -25.56 4.35
CA CYS A 262 10.74 -25.67 5.40
C CYS A 262 10.80 -27.09 5.99
N GLU A 263 11.36 -27.21 7.17
CA GLU A 263 11.53 -28.50 7.86
C GLU A 263 10.23 -28.98 8.52
N ASP A 264 10.17 -30.27 8.82
CA ASP A 264 9.04 -30.84 9.57
C ASP A 264 8.95 -30.24 10.99
N GLU A 265 7.75 -30.11 11.51
CA GLU A 265 7.47 -29.52 12.81
C GLU A 265 7.93 -28.05 13.00
N THR A 266 8.28 -27.34 11.91
CA THR A 266 8.56 -25.90 11.92
C THR A 266 7.33 -25.08 11.54
N LEU A 267 7.41 -23.77 11.75
CA LEU A 267 6.43 -22.79 11.28
C LEU A 267 6.96 -22.10 10.02
N LEU A 268 6.05 -21.69 9.14
CA LEU A 268 6.31 -20.72 8.07
C LEU A 268 5.50 -19.46 8.37
N LEU A 269 6.19 -18.37 8.71
CA LEU A 269 5.63 -17.03 8.79
C LEU A 269 5.64 -16.46 7.37
N MET A 270 4.46 -16.05 6.89
CA MET A 270 4.30 -15.36 5.61
C MET A 270 3.68 -13.99 5.83
N ASP A 271 4.44 -12.95 5.44
CA ASP A 271 4.02 -11.57 5.44
C ASP A 271 4.02 -11.05 4.00
N LEU A 272 2.84 -10.66 3.51
CA LEU A 272 2.61 -10.47 2.08
C LEU A 272 1.27 -9.76 1.82
N GLY A 273 1.16 -9.19 0.64
CA GLY A 273 -0.10 -8.60 0.19
C GLY A 273 -0.17 -8.49 -1.33
N ALA A 274 -1.36 -8.58 -1.88
CA ALA A 274 -1.61 -8.24 -3.27
C ALA A 274 -1.77 -6.73 -3.43
N LYS A 275 -1.32 -6.20 -4.56
CA LYS A 275 -1.62 -4.84 -5.01
C LYS A 275 -2.67 -4.90 -6.11
N PHE A 276 -3.79 -4.23 -5.92
CA PHE A 276 -4.87 -4.22 -6.91
C PHE A 276 -5.28 -2.80 -7.26
N GLN A 277 -5.14 -2.43 -8.54
CA GLN A 277 -5.42 -1.09 -9.06
C GLN A 277 -4.76 0.04 -8.24
N GLY A 278 -3.53 -0.24 -7.79
CA GLY A 278 -2.71 0.72 -7.04
C GLY A 278 -2.94 0.72 -5.54
N TYR A 279 -3.89 -0.07 -4.98
CA TYR A 279 -4.13 -0.19 -3.55
C TYR A 279 -3.59 -1.52 -3.03
N CYS A 280 -3.06 -1.49 -1.81
CA CYS A 280 -2.37 -2.60 -1.18
C CYS A 280 -3.25 -3.31 -0.15
N ALA A 281 -3.02 -4.63 0.00
CA ALA A 281 -3.33 -5.40 1.20
C ALA A 281 -2.04 -5.65 1.97
N ASP A 282 -2.15 -5.89 3.27
CA ASP A 282 -1.06 -6.24 4.16
C ASP A 282 -1.50 -7.30 5.16
N ILE A 283 -1.01 -8.52 4.98
CA ILE A 283 -1.50 -9.67 5.75
C ILE A 283 -0.32 -10.55 6.16
N THR A 284 -0.21 -10.79 7.44
CA THR A 284 0.68 -11.84 7.95
C THR A 284 -0.11 -13.01 8.50
N ARG A 285 0.30 -14.22 8.14
CA ARG A 285 -0.14 -15.47 8.74
C ARG A 285 1.05 -16.38 9.00
N THR A 286 0.96 -17.19 10.05
CA THR A 286 1.98 -18.16 10.42
C THR A 286 1.38 -19.56 10.42
N TYR A 287 1.89 -20.43 9.56
CA TYR A 287 1.36 -21.78 9.31
C TYR A 287 2.30 -22.88 9.81
N PRO A 288 1.80 -24.00 10.35
CA PRO A 288 2.63 -25.17 10.62
C PRO A 288 2.95 -25.87 9.29
N VAL A 289 4.23 -26.09 9.01
CA VAL A 289 4.71 -26.63 7.72
C VAL A 289 4.09 -27.99 7.40
N ASN A 290 3.89 -28.85 8.41
CA ASN A 290 3.26 -30.16 8.27
C ASN A 290 1.73 -30.18 8.49
N GLY A 291 1.09 -28.99 8.62
CA GLY A 291 -0.35 -28.86 8.84
C GLY A 291 -0.79 -29.08 10.29
N LYS A 292 0.15 -29.11 11.25
CA LYS A 292 -0.19 -29.26 12.69
C LYS A 292 0.77 -28.51 13.58
N TYR A 293 0.24 -27.64 14.44
CA TYR A 293 1.05 -26.94 15.44
C TYR A 293 1.49 -27.89 16.55
N THR A 294 2.76 -27.79 16.99
CA THR A 294 3.19 -28.39 18.26
C THR A 294 2.55 -27.65 19.43
N ASP A 295 2.53 -28.30 20.62
CA ASP A 295 1.93 -27.68 21.82
C ASP A 295 2.55 -26.32 22.15
N ARG A 296 3.87 -26.17 21.96
CA ARG A 296 4.59 -24.92 22.21
C ARG A 296 4.24 -23.85 21.19
N GLN A 297 4.23 -24.18 19.92
CA GLN A 297 3.83 -23.27 18.83
C GLN A 297 2.40 -22.79 19.05
N ARG A 298 1.49 -23.70 19.43
CA ARG A 298 0.10 -23.39 19.73
C ARG A 298 -0.04 -22.41 20.90
N GLN A 299 0.70 -22.60 21.97
CA GLN A 299 0.68 -21.69 23.12
C GLN A 299 1.13 -20.28 22.74
N VAL A 300 2.20 -20.13 21.94
CA VAL A 300 2.66 -18.82 21.45
C VAL A 300 1.63 -18.22 20.49
N TYR A 301 1.08 -19.03 19.57
CA TYR A 301 0.07 -18.59 18.61
C TYR A 301 -1.17 -18.03 19.31
N ASP A 302 -1.67 -18.73 20.33
CA ASP A 302 -2.85 -18.31 21.10
C ASP A 302 -2.62 -16.96 21.82
N VAL A 303 -1.39 -16.66 22.26
CA VAL A 303 -1.04 -15.35 22.85
C VAL A 303 -1.09 -14.26 21.79
N VAL A 304 -0.49 -14.47 20.63
CA VAL A 304 -0.49 -13.49 19.52
C VAL A 304 -1.91 -13.25 19.01
N LEU A 305 -2.69 -14.32 18.83
CA LEU A 305 -4.10 -14.21 18.42
C LEU A 305 -4.95 -13.46 19.44
N ALA A 306 -4.68 -13.62 20.73
CA ALA A 306 -5.37 -12.87 21.77
C ALA A 306 -5.03 -11.38 21.70
N ALA A 307 -3.79 -11.01 21.39
CA ALA A 307 -3.38 -9.61 21.20
C ALA A 307 -4.05 -8.99 19.97
N ASN A 308 -4.04 -9.67 18.82
CA ASN A 308 -4.72 -9.23 17.59
C ASN A 308 -6.21 -8.96 17.86
N ARG A 309 -6.91 -9.91 18.49
CA ARG A 309 -8.32 -9.73 18.86
C ARG A 309 -8.57 -8.59 19.85
N ALA A 310 -7.61 -8.32 20.75
CA ALA A 310 -7.75 -7.24 21.73
C ALA A 310 -7.59 -5.87 21.06
N VAL A 311 -6.65 -5.73 20.13
CA VAL A 311 -6.43 -4.51 19.34
C VAL A 311 -7.64 -4.22 18.45
N ALA A 312 -8.10 -5.18 17.65
CA ALA A 312 -9.28 -5.03 16.81
C ALA A 312 -10.52 -4.64 17.63
N LYS A 313 -10.73 -5.25 18.80
CA LYS A 313 -11.84 -4.91 19.71
C LYS A 313 -11.78 -3.49 20.25
N ALA A 314 -10.58 -2.95 20.45
CA ALA A 314 -10.38 -1.62 21.04
C ALA A 314 -10.36 -0.50 20.02
N ALA A 315 -9.93 -0.80 18.77
CA ALA A 315 -9.73 0.20 17.72
C ALA A 315 -11.01 0.98 17.41
N LYS A 316 -10.91 2.32 17.46
CA LYS A 316 -12.03 3.24 17.22
C LYS A 316 -11.54 4.65 16.92
N PRO A 317 -12.39 5.54 16.40
CA PRO A 317 -12.05 6.94 16.19
C PRO A 317 -11.54 7.63 17.46
N GLY A 318 -10.55 8.48 17.30
CA GLY A 318 -9.96 9.28 18.38
C GLY A 318 -8.80 8.62 19.11
N MET A 319 -8.55 7.32 18.87
CA MET A 319 -7.35 6.63 19.35
C MET A 319 -6.15 6.96 18.46
N THR A 320 -4.97 6.75 19.00
CA THR A 320 -3.67 6.82 18.29
C THR A 320 -3.14 5.40 18.07
N LEU A 321 -2.24 5.23 17.09
CA LEU A 321 -1.56 3.94 16.88
C LEU A 321 -0.78 3.51 18.14
N LYS A 322 -0.21 4.49 18.88
CA LYS A 322 0.48 4.19 20.13
C LYS A 322 -0.45 3.58 21.18
N GLU A 323 -1.67 4.07 21.34
CA GLU A 323 -2.63 3.51 22.28
C GLU A 323 -3.03 2.07 21.90
N LEU A 324 -3.10 1.73 20.61
CA LEU A 324 -3.30 0.36 20.14
C LEU A 324 -2.08 -0.53 20.43
N ASP A 325 -0.87 -0.01 20.22
CA ASP A 325 0.38 -0.70 20.53
C ASP A 325 0.51 -0.99 22.04
N ASP A 326 0.11 -0.06 22.91
CA ASP A 326 0.11 -0.25 24.34
C ASP A 326 -0.84 -1.41 24.75
N ILE A 327 -1.98 -1.59 24.07
CA ILE A 327 -2.90 -2.72 24.26
C ILE A 327 -2.26 -4.04 23.84
N ALA A 328 -1.61 -4.08 22.66
CA ALA A 328 -0.92 -5.27 22.18
C ALA A 328 0.18 -5.70 23.17
N LYS A 329 1.02 -4.75 23.59
CA LYS A 329 2.10 -4.98 24.57
C LYS A 329 1.61 -5.51 25.89
N ASP A 330 0.46 -5.04 26.36
CA ASP A 330 -0.13 -5.51 27.62
C ASP A 330 -0.52 -6.98 27.54
N VAL A 331 -1.21 -7.38 26.46
CA VAL A 331 -1.64 -8.79 26.25
C VAL A 331 -0.46 -9.70 25.96
N LEU A 332 0.45 -9.29 25.08
CA LEU A 332 1.66 -10.07 24.76
C LEU A 332 2.55 -10.25 25.98
N GLY A 333 2.73 -9.18 26.78
CA GLY A 333 3.52 -9.21 28.01
C GLY A 333 2.97 -10.19 29.04
N GLU A 334 1.65 -10.15 29.27
CA GLU A 334 0.99 -11.14 30.14
C GLU A 334 1.14 -12.57 29.62
N GLY A 335 1.06 -12.75 28.31
CA GLY A 335 1.29 -14.04 27.64
C GLY A 335 2.71 -14.53 27.84
N CYS A 336 3.72 -13.68 27.61
CA CYS A 336 5.14 -14.02 27.80
C CYS A 336 5.47 -14.42 29.24
N VAL A 337 4.87 -13.75 30.25
CA VAL A 337 5.00 -14.15 31.65
C VAL A 337 4.43 -15.56 31.88
N LYS A 338 3.23 -15.86 31.34
CA LYS A 338 2.61 -17.20 31.44
C LYS A 338 3.43 -18.29 30.73
N LEU A 339 4.09 -17.96 29.66
CA LEU A 339 5.00 -18.86 28.91
C LEU A 339 6.35 -19.04 29.63
N GLY A 340 6.66 -18.23 30.65
CA GLY A 340 7.93 -18.28 31.38
C GLY A 340 9.10 -17.63 30.62
N LEU A 341 8.81 -16.79 29.65
CA LEU A 341 9.81 -16.10 28.83
C LEU A 341 10.39 -14.85 29.53
N ILE A 342 9.56 -14.15 30.32
CA ILE A 342 9.92 -12.95 31.07
C ILE A 342 9.30 -13.01 32.47
N GLU A 343 9.88 -12.27 33.41
CA GLU A 343 9.36 -12.18 34.78
C GLU A 343 8.29 -11.10 34.92
N LYS A 344 8.37 -10.02 34.12
CA LYS A 344 7.47 -8.87 34.19
C LYS A 344 6.98 -8.54 32.80
N LYS A 345 5.70 -8.20 32.66
CA LYS A 345 5.09 -7.89 31.36
C LYS A 345 5.73 -6.70 30.63
N GLU A 346 6.32 -5.76 31.40
CA GLU A 346 7.01 -4.59 30.85
C GLU A 346 8.25 -4.95 30.02
N ASP A 347 8.80 -6.17 30.23
CA ASP A 347 9.99 -6.67 29.51
C ASP A 347 9.62 -7.30 28.15
N VAL A 348 8.36 -7.21 27.70
CA VAL A 348 7.87 -7.78 26.44
C VAL A 348 8.65 -7.33 25.22
N GLY A 349 9.27 -6.14 25.28
CA GLY A 349 10.15 -5.64 24.21
C GLY A 349 11.32 -6.55 23.85
N THR A 350 11.65 -7.55 24.66
CA THR A 350 12.62 -8.61 24.33
C THR A 350 12.14 -9.49 23.17
N TYR A 351 10.84 -9.73 23.08
CA TYR A 351 10.23 -10.64 22.09
C TYR A 351 9.24 -9.94 21.14
N TYR A 352 8.96 -8.65 21.35
CA TYR A 352 8.11 -7.82 20.50
C TYR A 352 8.74 -6.45 20.29
N MET A 353 9.36 -6.20 19.15
CA MET A 353 10.28 -5.10 18.91
C MET A 353 9.74 -4.04 17.93
N HIS A 354 8.51 -4.16 17.43
CA HIS A 354 7.90 -3.21 16.49
C HIS A 354 6.59 -2.62 17.02
N GLY A 355 5.98 -1.72 16.28
CA GLY A 355 4.63 -1.21 16.57
C GLY A 355 3.55 -2.16 16.06
N VAL A 356 2.35 -2.10 16.63
CA VAL A 356 1.24 -2.98 16.25
C VAL A 356 0.53 -2.56 14.97
N SER A 357 0.83 -1.38 14.41
CA SER A 357 -0.02 -0.82 13.36
C SER A 357 0.64 0.31 12.59
N HIS A 358 0.34 0.40 11.32
CA HIS A 358 0.60 1.54 10.45
C HIS A 358 -0.61 1.81 9.53
N HIS A 359 -0.66 2.97 8.87
CA HIS A 359 -1.67 3.24 7.86
C HIS A 359 -1.39 2.44 6.59
N LEU A 360 -2.46 2.00 5.92
CA LEU A 360 -2.45 1.22 4.69
C LEU A 360 -3.30 1.91 3.61
N GLY A 361 -2.89 1.84 2.36
CA GLY A 361 -3.65 2.39 1.23
C GLY A 361 -2.98 2.19 -0.12
N ILE A 362 -2.58 3.29 -0.75
CA ILE A 362 -1.79 3.26 -2.00
C ILE A 362 -0.39 2.71 -1.74
N ASP A 363 0.18 3.07 -0.62
CA ASP A 363 1.41 2.48 -0.09
C ASP A 363 1.06 1.52 1.05
N VAL A 364 1.89 0.49 1.23
CA VAL A 364 1.79 -0.44 2.38
C VAL A 364 1.98 0.33 3.68
N HIS A 365 3.09 1.03 3.83
CA HIS A 365 3.26 2.04 4.87
C HIS A 365 2.76 3.38 4.34
N ASP A 366 1.45 3.60 4.42
CA ASP A 366 0.82 4.79 3.83
C ASP A 366 1.18 6.07 4.61
N VAL A 367 1.16 7.19 3.89
CA VAL A 367 1.58 8.48 4.44
C VAL A 367 0.65 8.97 5.55
N THR A 368 1.23 9.68 6.53
CA THR A 368 0.52 10.37 7.60
C THR A 368 0.82 11.85 7.59
N ALA A 369 -0.16 12.67 7.94
CA ALA A 369 0.01 14.13 8.00
C ALA A 369 0.86 14.56 9.20
N ALA A 370 0.77 13.85 10.32
CA ALA A 370 1.56 14.07 11.52
C ALA A 370 1.78 12.75 12.27
N TRP A 371 2.92 12.64 12.91
CA TRP A 371 3.23 11.52 13.78
C TRP A 371 2.22 11.44 14.93
N ASN A 372 1.63 10.27 15.12
CA ASN A 372 0.67 9.99 16.19
C ASN A 372 -0.67 10.76 16.08
N ASP A 373 -1.11 11.05 14.84
CA ASP A 373 -2.45 11.59 14.60
C ASP A 373 -3.54 10.64 15.13
N LYS A 374 -4.67 11.22 15.49
CA LYS A 374 -5.83 10.46 15.93
C LYS A 374 -6.52 9.79 14.74
N LEU A 375 -6.84 8.53 14.89
CA LEU A 375 -7.62 7.76 13.93
C LEU A 375 -8.99 8.40 13.70
N ARG A 376 -9.42 8.40 12.45
CA ARG A 376 -10.70 8.95 11.99
C ARG A 376 -11.46 7.89 11.20
N PRO A 377 -12.79 7.98 11.12
CA PRO A 377 -13.56 7.14 10.21
C PRO A 377 -12.99 7.19 8.79
N GLY A 378 -12.93 6.05 8.11
CA GLY A 378 -12.30 5.91 6.80
C GLY A 378 -10.80 5.62 6.84
N ALA A 379 -10.12 5.68 7.99
CA ALA A 379 -8.74 5.22 8.09
C ALA A 379 -8.68 3.69 7.96
N ILE A 380 -7.76 3.18 7.13
CA ILE A 380 -7.38 1.77 7.09
C ILE A 380 -5.99 1.67 7.69
N ILE A 381 -5.85 0.75 8.64
CA ILE A 381 -4.60 0.48 9.37
C ILE A 381 -4.40 -1.02 9.51
N THR A 382 -3.17 -1.45 9.77
CA THR A 382 -2.85 -2.84 10.13
C THR A 382 -3.12 -3.11 11.61
N ASP A 383 -3.24 -4.39 11.97
CA ASP A 383 -3.27 -4.94 13.34
C ASP A 383 -2.38 -6.17 13.34
N GLU A 384 -1.09 -5.99 13.68
CA GLU A 384 -0.01 -6.95 13.42
C GLU A 384 0.82 -7.35 14.65
N PRO A 385 0.24 -7.75 15.77
CA PRO A 385 1.04 -8.22 16.89
C PRO A 385 1.83 -9.48 16.54
N GLY A 386 3.04 -9.61 17.12
CA GLY A 386 3.90 -10.77 16.92
C GLY A 386 4.73 -11.11 18.15
N LEU A 387 5.26 -12.32 18.18
CA LEU A 387 6.29 -12.76 19.14
C LEU A 387 7.41 -13.49 18.39
N TYR A 388 8.64 -13.11 18.67
CA TYR A 388 9.84 -13.59 17.98
C TYR A 388 10.81 -14.14 19.02
N ILE A 389 10.86 -15.48 19.14
CA ILE A 389 11.52 -16.20 20.23
C ILE A 389 12.68 -17.04 19.63
N ASP A 390 13.86 -16.42 19.53
CA ASP A 390 15.03 -17.02 18.88
C ASP A 390 15.43 -18.35 19.52
N GLU A 391 15.41 -18.45 20.84
CA GLU A 391 15.79 -19.66 21.57
C GLU A 391 14.83 -20.84 21.36
N TRP A 392 13.66 -20.60 20.80
CA TRP A 392 12.68 -21.63 20.41
C TRP A 392 12.54 -21.76 18.89
N GLU A 393 13.20 -20.93 18.13
CA GLU A 393 13.03 -20.83 16.67
C GLU A 393 11.55 -20.65 16.26
N ILE A 394 10.83 -19.86 17.07
CA ILE A 394 9.41 -19.57 16.87
C ILE A 394 9.20 -18.07 16.64
N GLY A 395 8.88 -17.70 15.41
CA GLY A 395 8.35 -16.40 15.06
C GLY A 395 6.88 -16.53 14.65
N ILE A 396 6.01 -15.79 15.29
CA ILE A 396 4.58 -15.75 14.97
C ILE A 396 4.12 -14.30 14.90
N ARG A 397 3.56 -13.91 13.74
CA ARG A 397 2.82 -12.66 13.53
C ARG A 397 1.46 -13.02 12.95
N ILE A 398 0.43 -12.34 13.44
CA ILE A 398 -0.94 -12.41 12.88
C ILE A 398 -1.35 -10.98 12.59
N GLU A 399 -1.63 -10.71 11.33
CA GLU A 399 -1.90 -9.37 10.85
C GLU A 399 -3.19 -9.32 10.06
N ASP A 400 -3.99 -8.34 10.37
CA ASP A 400 -5.25 -8.04 9.69
C ASP A 400 -5.28 -6.57 9.28
N ASP A 401 -5.94 -6.29 8.14
CA ASP A 401 -6.30 -4.95 7.74
C ASP A 401 -7.62 -4.54 8.39
N ILE A 402 -7.64 -3.41 9.10
CA ILE A 402 -8.83 -2.92 9.78
C ILE A 402 -9.24 -1.52 9.31
N LEU A 403 -10.53 -1.34 9.05
CA LEU A 403 -11.14 -0.07 8.70
C LEU A 403 -11.74 0.58 9.95
N ILE A 404 -11.33 1.79 10.26
CA ILE A 404 -11.95 2.58 11.33
C ILE A 404 -13.31 3.10 10.85
N THR A 405 -14.37 2.75 11.57
CA THR A 405 -15.75 3.16 11.32
C THR A 405 -16.15 4.35 12.21
N GLU A 406 -17.41 4.80 12.16
CA GLU A 406 -17.89 5.89 13.01
C GLU A 406 -17.84 5.58 14.52
N GLU A 407 -18.01 4.31 14.91
CA GLU A 407 -18.13 3.91 16.32
C GLU A 407 -17.05 2.93 16.80
N GLY A 408 -16.31 2.30 15.87
CA GLY A 408 -15.31 1.27 16.17
C GLY A 408 -14.44 0.96 14.99
N CYS A 409 -14.26 -0.32 14.68
CA CYS A 409 -13.60 -0.76 13.46
C CYS A 409 -14.30 -1.97 12.83
N GLU A 410 -13.99 -2.22 11.57
CA GLU A 410 -14.31 -3.42 10.82
C GLU A 410 -13.01 -4.11 10.41
N VAL A 411 -12.88 -5.40 10.69
CA VAL A 411 -11.75 -6.21 10.21
C VAL A 411 -12.03 -6.58 8.75
N LEU A 412 -11.31 -5.94 7.81
CA LEU A 412 -11.50 -6.14 6.37
C LEU A 412 -11.09 -7.56 5.94
N SER A 413 -10.16 -8.15 6.66
CA SER A 413 -9.60 -9.50 6.47
C SER A 413 -10.27 -10.58 7.32
N GLU A 414 -11.47 -10.33 7.88
CA GLU A 414 -12.19 -11.26 8.78
C GLU A 414 -12.37 -12.67 8.21
N ASN A 415 -12.48 -12.79 6.88
CA ASN A 415 -12.66 -14.07 6.18
C ASN A 415 -11.37 -14.89 6.05
N LEU A 416 -10.19 -14.29 6.27
CA LEU A 416 -8.91 -14.99 6.25
C LEU A 416 -8.77 -15.84 7.52
N MET A 417 -8.47 -17.13 7.33
CA MET A 417 -8.31 -18.06 8.47
C MET A 417 -7.19 -17.58 9.40
N ARG A 418 -7.54 -17.39 10.66
CA ARG A 418 -6.61 -17.06 11.76
C ARG A 418 -6.81 -17.91 13.00
N ASP A 419 -7.90 -18.67 13.04
CA ASP A 419 -8.11 -19.67 14.10
C ASP A 419 -7.24 -20.88 13.80
N PRO A 420 -6.36 -21.32 14.73
CA PRO A 420 -5.42 -22.40 14.46
C PRO A 420 -6.09 -23.75 14.23
N ASP A 421 -7.27 -24.01 14.81
CA ASP A 421 -8.02 -25.25 14.56
C ASP A 421 -8.59 -25.25 13.13
N GLN A 422 -9.03 -24.10 12.62
CA GLN A 422 -9.48 -23.97 11.23
C GLN A 422 -8.32 -24.13 10.25
N ILE A 423 -7.14 -23.55 10.56
CA ILE A 423 -5.92 -23.68 9.75
C ILE A 423 -5.51 -25.15 9.63
N GLU A 424 -5.39 -25.87 10.78
CA GLU A 424 -5.05 -27.28 10.78
C GLU A 424 -6.07 -28.12 9.98
N ALA A 425 -7.38 -27.89 10.21
CA ALA A 425 -8.42 -28.60 9.48
C ALA A 425 -8.32 -28.37 7.97
N PHE A 426 -8.14 -27.13 7.52
CA PHE A 426 -8.02 -26.77 6.11
C PHE A 426 -6.77 -27.37 5.46
N MET A 427 -5.62 -27.34 6.14
CA MET A 427 -4.38 -27.92 5.61
C MET A 427 -4.40 -29.44 5.53
N GLN A 428 -5.19 -30.11 6.39
CA GLN A 428 -5.32 -31.56 6.41
C GLN A 428 -6.41 -32.09 5.45
N GLU A 429 -7.29 -31.24 4.94
CA GLU A 429 -8.24 -31.64 3.91
C GLU A 429 -7.49 -32.10 2.66
N LYS A 430 -7.55 -33.40 2.37
CA LYS A 430 -7.03 -33.95 1.11
C LYS A 430 -7.95 -33.50 -0.04
N GLU A 431 -7.36 -33.01 -1.11
CA GLU A 431 -8.11 -32.88 -2.36
C GLU A 431 -8.65 -34.27 -2.73
N ALA A 432 -9.98 -34.35 -2.89
CA ALA A 432 -10.69 -35.60 -3.22
C ALA A 432 -10.53 -35.94 -4.71
#